data_d54736fc348d65ea693b0f2bfcb09d0e
#
_entry.id   d54736fc348d65ea693b0f2bfcb09d0e
#
_cell.length_a   1.000
_cell.length_b   1.000
_cell.length_c   1.000
_cell.angle_alpha   90.00
_cell.angle_beta   90.00
_cell.angle_gamma   90.00
#
_symmetry.space_group_name_H-M   'P 1'
#
loop_
_entity.id
_entity.type
_entity.pdbx_description
1 polymer ?
#
loop_
_entity_poly.entity_id
_entity_poly.type
_entity_poly.pdbx_seq_one_letter_code
_entity_poly.pdbx_strand_id
1 'polypeptide(L)'
;MRIAYIALKGMPLGGGIENLTEQVGSRLVERGHEVIVYCSPQYNIRPGKYKGMDIKILPAINTKNLHKISLVFFSTLHLLIKEKVDIAHFHAVGPSIFSFLPRLKGIKTVVQIHGLEWKRPKWGIIGKTFFMLSDYSAAYFPHKVTAVSRVLKEYYEQKFGINVHYIPTGINEINSRVPNKILEYGLNKDTYILFACRLVPDKGAHYLINAFNELKTDKKLVIAGDAAYADNYINSLKQKANKNTLFLGLVTGELLEELFSNAYLYVLPSEIEGLSISLLEAMNYGNCVLVSDIPENLEALNGHGYTFANKDTKDLQRMLRLLLERKDLVDDKKESAKKHVLENYHWDKIVDMYEELYSSMLK
;
A
#
# COMPACT_ATOMS: atom_id res chain seq x y z
N MET A 1 -17.36 -16.31 12.69
CA MET A 1 -16.00 -16.28 13.27
C MET A 1 -15.78 -14.94 13.95
N ARG A 2 -14.93 -14.91 14.97
CA ARG A 2 -14.52 -13.68 15.64
C ARG A 2 -13.04 -13.43 15.35
N ILE A 3 -12.73 -12.33 14.66
CA ILE A 3 -11.41 -12.03 14.07
C ILE A 3 -10.84 -10.77 14.69
N ALA A 4 -9.58 -10.79 15.11
CA ALA A 4 -8.89 -9.63 15.66
C ALA A 4 -7.74 -9.19 14.74
N TYR A 5 -7.76 -7.94 14.29
CA TYR A 5 -6.66 -7.28 13.58
C TYR A 5 -5.78 -6.53 14.57
N ILE A 6 -4.48 -6.86 14.59
CA ILE A 6 -3.56 -6.43 15.63
C ILE A 6 -2.73 -5.22 15.18
N ALA A 7 -2.76 -4.17 16.01
CA ALA A 7 -1.85 -3.03 15.98
C ALA A 7 -1.84 -2.21 14.68
N LEU A 8 -3.00 -1.69 14.33
CA LEU A 8 -3.14 -0.66 13.30
C LEU A 8 -2.80 0.72 13.91
N LYS A 9 -2.47 1.67 13.04
CA LYS A 9 -2.32 3.07 13.47
C LYS A 9 -3.65 3.63 13.96
N GLY A 10 -4.70 3.44 13.17
CA GLY A 10 -6.04 3.91 13.50
C GLY A 10 -7.06 3.55 12.42
N MET A 11 -8.35 3.76 12.75
CA MET A 11 -9.44 3.53 11.82
C MET A 11 -10.61 4.48 12.14
N PRO A 12 -11.08 5.32 11.21
CA PRO A 12 -10.55 5.48 9.84
C PRO A 12 -9.20 6.21 9.80
N LEU A 13 -8.29 5.75 8.99
CA LEU A 13 -7.01 6.43 8.74
C LEU A 13 -6.46 6.04 7.36
N GLY A 14 -5.92 7.01 6.61
CA GLY A 14 -5.26 6.74 5.34
C GLY A 14 -3.96 5.94 5.54
N GLY A 15 -3.80 4.86 4.78
CA GLY A 15 -2.65 3.98 4.80
C GLY A 15 -2.99 2.64 4.16
N GLY A 16 -1.98 1.95 3.59
CA GLY A 16 -2.25 0.70 2.86
C GLY A 16 -2.84 -0.40 3.73
N ILE A 17 -2.28 -0.60 4.93
CA ILE A 17 -2.75 -1.63 5.87
C ILE A 17 -4.09 -1.23 6.48
N GLU A 18 -4.25 0.03 6.84
CA GLU A 18 -5.48 0.58 7.41
C GLU A 18 -6.64 0.45 6.42
N ASN A 19 -6.43 0.84 5.15
CA ASN A 19 -7.43 0.68 4.09
C ASN A 19 -7.76 -0.79 3.85
N LEU A 20 -6.75 -1.66 3.74
CA LEU A 20 -6.97 -3.11 3.59
C LEU A 20 -7.83 -3.66 4.74
N THR A 21 -7.49 -3.33 5.98
CA THR A 21 -8.24 -3.81 7.15
C THR A 21 -9.66 -3.25 7.19
N GLU A 22 -9.86 -2.00 6.79
CA GLU A 22 -11.19 -1.40 6.71
C GLU A 22 -12.05 -2.11 5.67
N GLN A 23 -11.52 -2.32 4.46
CA GLN A 23 -12.26 -2.94 3.35
C GLN A 23 -12.58 -4.41 3.62
N VAL A 24 -11.61 -5.16 4.14
CA VAL A 24 -11.81 -6.59 4.47
C VAL A 24 -12.68 -6.73 5.72
N GLY A 25 -12.38 -5.97 6.77
CA GLY A 25 -13.09 -6.08 8.05
C GLY A 25 -14.55 -5.70 7.95
N SER A 26 -14.90 -4.61 7.25
CA SER A 26 -16.30 -4.20 7.07
C SER A 26 -17.10 -5.24 6.27
N ARG A 27 -16.53 -5.80 5.19
CA ARG A 27 -17.21 -6.83 4.40
C ARG A 27 -17.35 -8.16 5.15
N LEU A 28 -16.37 -8.51 5.99
CA LEU A 28 -16.51 -9.67 6.88
C LEU A 28 -17.65 -9.47 7.90
N VAL A 29 -17.83 -8.24 8.42
CA VAL A 29 -18.98 -7.91 9.27
C VAL A 29 -20.29 -8.05 8.52
N GLU A 30 -20.38 -7.56 7.28
CA GLU A 30 -21.56 -7.71 6.41
C GLU A 30 -21.90 -9.18 6.14
N ARG A 31 -20.89 -10.07 6.17
CA ARG A 31 -21.04 -11.53 6.04
C ARG A 31 -21.34 -12.25 7.37
N GLY A 32 -21.60 -11.50 8.45
CA GLY A 32 -21.98 -12.05 9.74
C GLY A 32 -20.81 -12.44 10.66
N HIS A 33 -19.59 -11.99 10.38
CA HIS A 33 -18.46 -12.19 11.27
C HIS A 33 -18.32 -11.04 12.28
N GLU A 34 -17.69 -11.30 13.42
CA GLU A 34 -17.32 -10.28 14.38
C GLU A 34 -15.88 -9.87 14.15
N VAL A 35 -15.62 -8.57 14.05
CA VAL A 35 -14.29 -8.02 13.78
C VAL A 35 -13.90 -7.03 14.87
N ILE A 36 -12.72 -7.27 15.48
CA ILE A 36 -12.08 -6.37 16.44
C ILE A 36 -10.84 -5.77 15.80
N VAL A 37 -10.65 -4.46 15.95
CA VAL A 37 -9.47 -3.77 15.41
C VAL A 37 -8.76 -3.03 16.53
N TYR A 38 -7.51 -3.39 16.77
CA TYR A 38 -6.65 -2.75 17.77
C TYR A 38 -5.89 -1.58 17.16
N CYS A 39 -6.13 -0.38 17.68
CA CYS A 39 -5.61 0.89 17.17
C CYS A 39 -4.74 1.62 18.20
N SER A 40 -3.89 2.52 17.70
CA SER A 40 -3.06 3.42 18.49
C SER A 40 -3.87 4.62 19.01
N PRO A 41 -3.58 5.14 20.20
CA PRO A 41 -4.21 6.35 20.74
C PRO A 41 -3.70 7.65 20.07
N GLN A 42 -2.62 7.59 19.30
CA GLN A 42 -1.95 8.79 18.76
C GLN A 42 -2.68 9.48 17.61
N TYR A 43 -3.68 8.85 17.03
CA TYR A 43 -4.35 9.34 15.81
C TYR A 43 -5.76 9.87 16.06
N ASN A 44 -6.07 10.30 17.31
CA ASN A 44 -7.37 10.85 17.72
C ASN A 44 -8.58 9.99 17.30
N ILE A 45 -8.40 8.68 17.28
CA ILE A 45 -9.45 7.72 16.99
C ILE A 45 -10.31 7.52 18.23
N ARG A 46 -11.61 7.43 18.05
CA ARG A 46 -12.54 7.11 19.16
C ARG A 46 -12.76 5.60 19.23
N PRO A 47 -12.75 5.01 20.45
CA PRO A 47 -13.17 3.62 20.62
C PRO A 47 -14.67 3.48 20.33
N GLY A 48 -15.09 2.28 19.93
CA GLY A 48 -16.50 1.98 19.65
C GLY A 48 -16.69 1.29 18.30
N LYS A 49 -17.87 1.38 17.72
CA LYS A 49 -18.19 0.75 16.44
C LYS A 49 -17.85 1.66 15.26
N TYR A 50 -17.15 1.10 14.29
CA TYR A 50 -16.89 1.72 12.99
C TYR A 50 -17.15 0.71 11.86
N LYS A 51 -18.10 0.98 10.97
CA LYS A 51 -18.55 0.04 9.93
C LYS A 51 -18.82 -1.38 10.48
N GLY A 52 -19.45 -1.44 11.66
CA GLY A 52 -19.75 -2.70 12.37
C GLY A 52 -18.56 -3.34 13.12
N MET A 53 -17.33 -2.97 12.82
CA MET A 53 -16.12 -3.43 13.53
C MET A 53 -16.00 -2.79 14.91
N ASP A 54 -15.45 -3.52 15.89
CA ASP A 54 -15.21 -3.04 17.26
C ASP A 54 -13.79 -2.47 17.38
N ILE A 55 -13.67 -1.15 17.50
CA ILE A 55 -12.39 -0.45 17.57
C ILE A 55 -11.92 -0.35 19.02
N LYS A 56 -10.79 -0.96 19.33
CA LYS A 56 -10.12 -0.93 20.63
C LYS A 56 -8.87 -0.04 20.58
N ILE A 57 -8.80 0.92 21.48
CA ILE A 57 -7.63 1.80 21.58
C ILE A 57 -6.74 1.28 22.72
N LEU A 58 -5.50 0.93 22.40
CA LEU A 58 -4.54 0.40 23.37
C LEU A 58 -3.34 1.34 23.54
N PRO A 59 -2.73 1.38 24.74
CA PRO A 59 -1.56 2.22 24.97
C PRO A 59 -0.40 1.82 24.07
N ALA A 60 0.42 2.83 23.74
CA ALA A 60 1.67 2.63 23.01
C ALA A 60 2.72 3.62 23.50
N ILE A 61 3.98 3.21 23.53
CA ILE A 61 5.11 4.09 23.89
C ILE A 61 5.34 5.06 22.72
N ASN A 62 5.19 6.36 22.98
CA ASN A 62 5.27 7.40 21.95
C ASN A 62 6.72 7.70 21.53
N THR A 63 7.36 6.75 20.84
CA THR A 63 8.67 6.94 20.22
C THR A 63 8.69 6.33 18.82
N LYS A 64 9.51 6.88 17.93
CA LYS A 64 9.62 6.42 16.53
C LYS A 64 9.83 4.90 16.38
N ASN A 65 10.62 4.30 17.28
CA ASN A 65 11.04 2.90 17.16
C ASN A 65 10.20 1.95 18.02
N LEU A 66 9.71 2.37 19.19
CA LEU A 66 9.00 1.49 20.13
C LEU A 66 7.48 1.55 19.97
N HIS A 67 6.94 2.57 19.30
CA HIS A 67 5.50 2.76 19.18
C HIS A 67 4.78 1.52 18.66
N LYS A 68 5.19 1.01 17.50
CA LYS A 68 4.49 -0.13 16.89
C LYS A 68 4.70 -1.42 17.67
N ILE A 69 5.90 -1.65 18.20
CA ILE A 69 6.21 -2.86 18.98
C ILE A 69 5.41 -2.89 20.28
N SER A 70 5.37 -1.78 21.04
CA SER A 70 4.60 -1.71 22.29
C SER A 70 3.09 -1.79 22.03
N LEU A 71 2.58 -1.18 20.97
CA LEU A 71 1.17 -1.32 20.60
C LEU A 71 0.80 -2.78 20.31
N VAL A 72 1.63 -3.49 19.54
CA VAL A 72 1.41 -4.94 19.27
C VAL A 72 1.41 -5.73 20.56
N PHE A 73 2.37 -5.48 21.45
CA PHE A 73 2.47 -6.17 22.73
C PHE A 73 1.20 -5.96 23.58
N PHE A 74 0.80 -4.71 23.82
CA PHE A 74 -0.40 -4.42 24.62
C PHE A 74 -1.70 -4.91 23.96
N SER A 75 -1.80 -4.82 22.64
CA SER A 75 -2.93 -5.36 21.87
C SER A 75 -3.03 -6.89 22.04
N THR A 76 -1.90 -7.59 21.91
CA THR A 76 -1.84 -9.05 22.05
C THR A 76 -2.17 -9.45 23.50
N LEU A 77 -1.64 -8.75 24.49
CA LEU A 77 -1.93 -9.00 25.90
C LEU A 77 -3.42 -8.79 26.23
N HIS A 78 -4.01 -7.67 25.77
CA HIS A 78 -5.44 -7.40 25.94
C HIS A 78 -6.29 -8.49 25.29
N LEU A 79 -5.97 -8.88 24.07
CA LEU A 79 -6.65 -9.97 23.35
C LEU A 79 -6.65 -11.25 24.19
N LEU A 80 -5.48 -11.63 24.73
CA LEU A 80 -5.34 -12.87 25.53
C LEU A 80 -6.14 -12.84 26.86
N ILE A 81 -6.32 -11.67 27.46
CA ILE A 81 -6.93 -11.55 28.80
C ILE A 81 -8.44 -11.25 28.69
N LYS A 82 -8.84 -10.42 27.72
CA LYS A 82 -10.17 -9.80 27.69
C LYS A 82 -11.08 -10.31 26.56
N GLU A 83 -10.52 -10.93 25.52
CA GLU A 83 -11.29 -11.29 24.35
C GLU A 83 -11.23 -12.80 24.08
N LYS A 84 -12.34 -13.32 23.55
CA LYS A 84 -12.39 -14.67 22.97
C LYS A 84 -12.49 -14.51 21.48
N VAL A 85 -11.45 -14.84 20.74
CA VAL A 85 -11.40 -14.75 19.29
C VAL A 85 -10.94 -16.07 18.67
N ASP A 86 -11.39 -16.34 17.45
CA ASP A 86 -10.98 -17.51 16.69
C ASP A 86 -9.66 -17.26 15.98
N ILE A 87 -9.49 -16.05 15.44
CA ILE A 87 -8.36 -15.64 14.59
C ILE A 87 -7.71 -14.34 15.13
N ALA A 88 -6.39 -14.34 15.24
CA ALA A 88 -5.58 -13.13 15.44
C ALA A 88 -4.71 -12.88 14.20
N HIS A 89 -4.97 -11.79 13.49
CA HIS A 89 -4.29 -11.40 12.26
C HIS A 89 -3.31 -10.25 12.50
N PHE A 90 -2.05 -10.48 12.18
CA PHE A 90 -0.95 -9.53 12.33
C PHE A 90 -0.51 -9.01 10.98
N HIS A 91 -0.36 -7.70 10.85
CA HIS A 91 0.12 -7.07 9.61
C HIS A 91 1.60 -6.69 9.73
N ALA A 92 2.38 -7.07 8.71
CA ALA A 92 3.81 -6.84 8.56
C ALA A 92 4.71 -7.68 9.48
N VAL A 93 5.98 -7.79 9.09
CA VAL A 93 6.97 -8.67 9.74
C VAL A 93 7.34 -8.24 11.16
N GLY A 94 7.48 -6.94 11.44
CA GLY A 94 7.84 -6.47 12.78
C GLY A 94 6.86 -6.93 13.89
N PRO A 95 5.54 -6.74 13.72
CA PRO A 95 4.51 -7.24 14.62
C PRO A 95 4.48 -8.76 14.82
N SER A 96 4.98 -9.54 13.86
CA SER A 96 4.92 -11.00 13.90
C SER A 96 5.67 -11.65 15.08
N ILE A 97 6.60 -10.91 15.69
CA ILE A 97 7.36 -11.41 16.86
C ILE A 97 6.47 -11.83 18.04
N PHE A 98 5.25 -11.32 18.13
CA PHE A 98 4.26 -11.67 19.15
C PHE A 98 3.19 -12.64 18.64
N SER A 99 3.23 -13.08 17.39
CA SER A 99 2.18 -13.93 16.80
C SER A 99 2.13 -15.34 17.36
N PHE A 100 3.18 -15.79 18.10
CA PHE A 100 3.18 -17.07 18.81
C PHE A 100 2.33 -17.03 20.09
N LEU A 101 2.17 -15.87 20.74
CA LEU A 101 1.48 -15.76 22.02
C LEU A 101 0.00 -16.21 21.97
N PRO A 102 -0.82 -15.79 20.99
CA PRO A 102 -2.20 -16.27 20.88
C PRO A 102 -2.30 -17.78 20.66
N ARG A 103 -1.31 -18.40 20.03
CA ARG A 103 -1.26 -19.86 19.84
C ARG A 103 -1.25 -20.63 21.15
N LEU A 104 -0.60 -20.08 22.19
CA LEU A 104 -0.55 -20.70 23.52
C LEU A 104 -1.95 -20.84 24.16
N LYS A 105 -2.93 -20.07 23.68
CA LYS A 105 -4.35 -20.17 24.08
C LYS A 105 -5.25 -20.81 22.99
N GLY A 106 -4.67 -21.49 22.01
CA GLY A 106 -5.41 -22.15 20.95
C GLY A 106 -5.99 -21.21 19.87
N ILE A 107 -5.70 -19.91 19.94
CA ILE A 107 -6.15 -18.93 18.95
C ILE A 107 -5.35 -19.13 17.66
N LYS A 108 -6.03 -19.23 16.53
CA LYS A 108 -5.35 -19.34 15.23
C LYS A 108 -4.74 -18.01 14.83
N THR A 109 -3.52 -18.03 14.30
CA THR A 109 -2.74 -16.83 13.99
C THR A 109 -2.36 -16.76 12.52
N VAL A 110 -2.52 -15.58 11.94
CA VAL A 110 -2.14 -15.25 10.57
C VAL A 110 -1.16 -14.07 10.61
N VAL A 111 -0.12 -14.11 9.81
CA VAL A 111 0.78 -12.98 9.55
C VAL A 111 0.73 -12.64 8.07
N GLN A 112 0.44 -11.38 7.76
CA GLN A 112 0.46 -10.89 6.38
C GLN A 112 1.72 -10.07 6.10
N ILE A 113 2.44 -10.49 5.06
CA ILE A 113 3.66 -9.85 4.58
C ILE A 113 3.29 -8.77 3.56
N HIS A 114 3.71 -7.52 3.84
CA HIS A 114 3.45 -6.35 3.00
C HIS A 114 4.69 -5.83 2.26
N GLY A 115 5.83 -6.46 2.43
CA GLY A 115 7.10 -6.08 1.80
C GLY A 115 8.30 -6.48 2.64
N LEU A 116 9.49 -6.37 2.06
CA LEU A 116 10.75 -6.67 2.72
C LEU A 116 11.28 -5.41 3.43
N GLU A 117 10.86 -5.17 4.68
CA GLU A 117 11.19 -3.95 5.42
C GLU A 117 12.69 -3.71 5.58
N TRP A 118 13.49 -4.77 5.71
CA TRP A 118 14.95 -4.66 5.83
C TRP A 118 15.65 -4.13 4.56
N LYS A 119 15.01 -4.23 3.39
CA LYS A 119 15.52 -3.65 2.13
C LYS A 119 15.38 -2.12 2.08
N ARG A 120 14.52 -1.52 2.92
CA ARG A 120 14.24 -0.10 2.87
C ARG A 120 15.43 0.74 3.34
N PRO A 121 15.84 1.79 2.59
CA PRO A 121 17.00 2.63 2.92
C PRO A 121 16.91 3.33 4.28
N LYS A 122 15.70 3.60 4.78
CA LYS A 122 15.48 4.30 6.05
C LYS A 122 16.01 3.58 7.29
N TRP A 123 16.32 2.28 7.20
CA TRP A 123 16.79 1.49 8.33
C TRP A 123 18.31 1.40 8.35
N GLY A 124 18.92 1.79 9.48
CA GLY A 124 20.32 1.50 9.79
C GLY A 124 20.54 0.01 10.09
N ILE A 125 21.78 -0.38 10.37
CA ILE A 125 22.20 -1.79 10.58
C ILE A 125 21.32 -2.49 11.63
N ILE A 126 21.08 -1.87 12.79
CA ILE A 126 20.26 -2.42 13.88
C ILE A 126 18.83 -2.69 13.41
N GLY A 127 18.22 -1.71 12.70
CA GLY A 127 16.87 -1.86 12.18
C GLY A 127 16.76 -2.95 11.11
N LYS A 128 17.76 -3.04 10.21
CA LYS A 128 17.82 -4.10 9.20
C LYS A 128 17.93 -5.49 9.85
N THR A 129 18.84 -5.65 10.83
CA THR A 129 19.00 -6.91 11.56
C THR A 129 17.72 -7.30 12.30
N PHE A 130 17.05 -6.32 12.96
CA PHE A 130 15.76 -6.56 13.61
C PHE A 130 14.71 -7.08 12.61
N PHE A 131 14.56 -6.45 11.44
CA PHE A 131 13.60 -6.91 10.45
C PHE A 131 13.98 -8.22 9.77
N MET A 132 15.27 -8.49 9.58
CA MET A 132 15.74 -9.80 9.11
C MET A 132 15.40 -10.93 10.09
N LEU A 133 15.57 -10.68 11.40
CA LEU A 133 15.14 -11.63 12.44
C LEU A 133 13.61 -11.73 12.52
N SER A 134 12.90 -10.62 12.30
CA SER A 134 11.44 -10.62 12.26
C SER A 134 10.87 -11.42 11.08
N ASP A 135 11.60 -11.57 9.97
CA ASP A 135 11.22 -12.47 8.87
C ASP A 135 11.13 -13.93 9.35
N TYR A 136 12.03 -14.39 10.23
CA TYR A 136 11.94 -15.73 10.82
C TYR A 136 10.70 -15.87 11.71
N SER A 137 10.39 -14.86 12.53
CA SER A 137 9.18 -14.90 13.34
C SER A 137 7.91 -14.87 12.48
N ALA A 138 7.92 -14.11 11.38
CA ALA A 138 6.81 -14.08 10.43
C ALA A 138 6.61 -15.42 9.72
N ALA A 139 7.70 -16.14 9.45
CA ALA A 139 7.66 -17.45 8.79
C ALA A 139 7.19 -18.59 9.73
N TYR A 140 7.66 -18.62 10.98
CA TYR A 140 7.52 -19.82 11.81
C TYR A 140 6.57 -19.67 13.02
N PHE A 141 6.24 -18.42 13.42
CA PHE A 141 5.41 -18.23 14.61
C PHE A 141 3.90 -18.35 14.33
N PRO A 142 3.35 -17.88 13.20
CA PRO A 142 1.90 -18.01 12.93
C PRO A 142 1.52 -19.42 12.48
N HIS A 143 0.22 -19.70 12.43
CA HIS A 143 -0.31 -20.92 11.80
C HIS A 143 -0.31 -20.81 10.28
N LYS A 144 -0.57 -19.61 9.76
CA LYS A 144 -0.60 -19.32 8.32
C LYS A 144 0.13 -18.00 8.02
N VAL A 145 0.81 -17.99 6.90
CA VAL A 145 1.47 -16.79 6.35
C VAL A 145 0.78 -16.41 5.06
N THR A 146 0.50 -15.10 4.90
CA THR A 146 -0.02 -14.55 3.65
C THR A 146 0.94 -13.49 3.10
N ALA A 147 0.95 -13.29 1.79
CA ALA A 147 1.74 -12.27 1.12
C ALA A 147 0.88 -11.50 0.11
N VAL A 148 1.12 -10.19 0.00
CA VAL A 148 0.34 -9.31 -0.89
C VAL A 148 0.76 -9.41 -2.36
N SER A 149 1.89 -10.03 -2.67
CA SER A 149 2.36 -10.30 -4.04
C SER A 149 2.90 -11.72 -4.16
N ARG A 150 2.90 -12.26 -5.38
CA ARG A 150 3.49 -13.56 -5.70
C ARG A 150 5.01 -13.52 -5.53
N VAL A 151 5.64 -12.39 -5.85
CA VAL A 151 7.07 -12.15 -5.62
C VAL A 151 7.43 -12.34 -4.13
N LEU A 152 6.66 -11.76 -3.22
CA LEU A 152 6.87 -11.94 -1.77
C LEU A 152 6.56 -13.38 -1.33
N LYS A 153 5.50 -14.00 -1.86
CA LYS A 153 5.18 -15.40 -1.61
C LYS A 153 6.35 -16.29 -1.97
N GLU A 154 6.84 -16.22 -3.20
CA GLU A 154 7.95 -17.03 -3.70
C GLU A 154 9.24 -16.80 -2.90
N TYR A 155 9.55 -15.55 -2.55
CA TYR A 155 10.71 -15.24 -1.69
C TYR A 155 10.63 -15.94 -0.34
N TYR A 156 9.47 -15.93 0.34
CA TYR A 156 9.33 -16.58 1.64
C TYR A 156 9.31 -18.12 1.53
N GLU A 157 8.67 -18.67 0.51
CA GLU A 157 8.67 -20.11 0.23
C GLU A 157 10.07 -20.64 -0.05
N GLN A 158 10.85 -19.96 -0.89
CA GLN A 158 12.22 -20.36 -1.20
C GLN A 158 13.17 -20.18 -0.03
N LYS A 159 13.05 -19.07 0.71
CA LYS A 159 13.98 -18.77 1.80
C LYS A 159 13.73 -19.59 3.07
N PHE A 160 12.48 -19.86 3.39
CA PHE A 160 12.08 -20.46 4.68
C PHE A 160 11.47 -21.86 4.55
N GLY A 161 11.20 -22.35 3.36
CA GLY A 161 10.60 -23.68 3.13
C GLY A 161 9.17 -23.82 3.66
N ILE A 162 8.42 -22.72 3.71
CA ILE A 162 7.04 -22.67 4.24
C ILE A 162 6.03 -22.50 3.12
N ASN A 163 4.78 -22.85 3.38
CA ASN A 163 3.68 -22.54 2.45
C ASN A 163 3.13 -21.15 2.74
N VAL A 164 3.08 -20.28 1.74
CA VAL A 164 2.58 -18.90 1.82
C VAL A 164 1.35 -18.73 0.94
N HIS A 165 0.26 -18.22 1.50
CA HIS A 165 -0.96 -17.92 0.76
C HIS A 165 -0.88 -16.54 0.11
N TYR A 166 -1.08 -16.47 -1.20
CA TYR A 166 -1.17 -15.19 -1.91
C TYR A 166 -2.55 -14.58 -1.68
N ILE A 167 -2.61 -13.41 -1.02
CA ILE A 167 -3.82 -12.62 -0.84
C ILE A 167 -3.44 -11.14 -1.04
N PRO A 168 -3.70 -10.56 -2.21
CA PRO A 168 -3.31 -9.18 -2.51
C PRO A 168 -4.23 -8.16 -1.83
N THR A 169 -3.91 -6.89 -2.00
CA THR A 169 -4.81 -5.77 -1.66
C THR A 169 -5.80 -5.58 -2.80
N GLY A 170 -7.02 -5.18 -2.45
CA GLY A 170 -8.08 -4.96 -3.44
C GLY A 170 -8.32 -3.50 -3.81
N ILE A 171 -9.18 -3.31 -4.80
CA ILE A 171 -9.75 -2.03 -5.23
C ILE A 171 -11.27 -2.16 -5.35
N ASN A 172 -11.99 -1.04 -5.23
CA ASN A 172 -13.40 -0.96 -5.60
C ASN A 172 -13.51 -0.54 -7.06
N GLU A 173 -14.58 -0.93 -7.72
CA GLU A 173 -14.94 -0.28 -8.97
C GLU A 173 -15.25 1.20 -8.74
N ILE A 174 -14.76 2.05 -9.61
CA ILE A 174 -14.90 3.50 -9.50
C ILE A 174 -15.38 4.11 -10.81
N ASN A 175 -16.08 5.23 -10.69
CA ASN A 175 -16.43 6.07 -11.81
C ASN A 175 -15.43 7.21 -11.94
N SER A 176 -15.00 7.50 -13.17
CA SER A 176 -14.16 8.65 -13.46
C SER A 176 -14.90 9.95 -13.18
N ARG A 177 -14.17 10.95 -12.67
CA ARG A 177 -14.68 12.29 -12.41
C ARG A 177 -14.25 13.26 -13.52
N VAL A 178 -15.14 14.17 -13.84
CA VAL A 178 -14.82 15.32 -14.72
C VAL A 178 -13.97 16.33 -13.96
N PRO A 179 -13.15 17.14 -14.66
CA PRO A 179 -12.38 18.22 -14.02
C PRO A 179 -13.30 19.25 -13.35
N ASN A 180 -13.04 19.52 -12.08
CA ASN A 180 -13.69 20.56 -11.28
C ASN A 180 -12.69 21.21 -10.32
N LYS A 181 -12.32 20.54 -9.24
CA LYS A 181 -11.34 21.04 -8.26
C LYS A 181 -9.94 21.19 -8.83
N ILE A 182 -9.54 20.33 -9.76
CA ILE A 182 -8.23 20.43 -10.42
C ILE A 182 -8.09 21.71 -11.25
N LEU A 183 -9.21 22.34 -11.68
CA LEU A 183 -9.18 23.60 -12.43
C LEU A 183 -8.59 24.75 -11.61
N GLU A 184 -8.76 24.76 -10.29
CA GLU A 184 -8.18 25.76 -9.38
C GLU A 184 -6.64 25.76 -9.41
N TYR A 185 -6.04 24.63 -9.79
CA TYR A 185 -4.58 24.47 -9.96
C TYR A 185 -4.13 24.69 -11.42
N GLY A 186 -5.03 25.13 -12.29
CA GLY A 186 -4.76 25.28 -13.72
C GLY A 186 -4.46 23.96 -14.41
N LEU A 187 -5.10 22.88 -13.95
CA LEU A 187 -5.04 21.53 -14.52
C LEU A 187 -6.35 21.22 -15.26
N ASN A 188 -6.25 20.42 -16.31
CA ASN A 188 -7.40 19.92 -17.05
C ASN A 188 -7.10 18.48 -17.51
N LYS A 189 -8.08 17.84 -18.13
CA LYS A 189 -7.92 16.50 -18.67
C LYS A 189 -6.74 16.42 -19.64
N ASP A 190 -5.92 15.40 -19.48
CA ASP A 190 -4.72 15.10 -20.28
C ASP A 190 -3.63 16.20 -20.29
N THR A 191 -3.68 17.20 -19.38
CA THR A 191 -2.68 18.29 -19.33
C THR A 191 -1.51 18.04 -18.39
N TYR A 192 -1.46 16.91 -17.69
CA TYR A 192 -0.43 16.64 -16.70
C TYR A 192 -0.05 15.14 -16.59
N ILE A 193 1.17 14.92 -16.14
CA ILE A 193 1.68 13.63 -15.67
C ILE A 193 1.50 13.60 -14.16
N LEU A 194 0.95 12.51 -13.62
CA LEU A 194 0.66 12.36 -12.19
C LEU A 194 1.64 11.42 -11.49
N PHE A 195 2.17 11.86 -10.37
CA PHE A 195 2.74 11.02 -9.32
C PHE A 195 1.88 11.21 -8.06
N ALA A 196 1.24 10.15 -7.58
CA ALA A 196 0.41 10.18 -6.38
C ALA A 196 0.84 9.06 -5.44
N CYS A 197 1.74 9.39 -4.49
CA CYS A 197 2.27 8.45 -3.52
C CYS A 197 2.97 9.17 -2.38
N ARG A 198 3.33 8.44 -1.30
CA ARG A 198 4.14 9.00 -0.22
C ARG A 198 5.48 9.55 -0.74
N LEU A 199 5.87 10.74 -0.28
CA LEU A 199 7.14 11.37 -0.66
C LEU A 199 8.29 10.85 0.21
N VAL A 200 8.72 9.63 -0.03
CA VAL A 200 9.89 8.99 0.59
C VAL A 200 10.87 8.51 -0.49
N PRO A 201 12.18 8.42 -0.19
CA PRO A 201 13.18 8.12 -1.21
C PRO A 201 12.91 6.85 -2.04
N ASP A 202 12.43 5.78 -1.39
CA ASP A 202 12.13 4.51 -2.03
C ASP A 202 10.93 4.55 -3.02
N LYS A 203 10.19 5.67 -3.07
CA LYS A 203 9.15 5.91 -4.09
C LYS A 203 9.65 6.64 -5.34
N GLY A 204 10.88 7.10 -5.34
CA GLY A 204 11.61 7.52 -6.53
C GLY A 204 11.16 8.82 -7.18
N ALA A 205 10.39 9.70 -6.49
CA ALA A 205 9.94 10.98 -7.06
C ALA A 205 11.10 11.83 -7.62
N HIS A 206 12.29 11.70 -7.07
CA HIS A 206 13.50 12.37 -7.54
C HIS A 206 13.96 11.93 -8.94
N TYR A 207 13.78 10.65 -9.30
CA TYR A 207 14.05 10.18 -10.67
C TYR A 207 13.09 10.82 -11.67
N LEU A 208 11.79 10.89 -11.30
CA LEU A 208 10.78 11.48 -12.16
C LEU A 208 11.01 12.97 -12.37
N ILE A 209 11.29 13.73 -11.31
CA ILE A 209 11.57 15.17 -11.41
C ILE A 209 12.81 15.41 -12.28
N ASN A 210 13.89 14.66 -12.06
CA ASN A 210 15.10 14.79 -12.87
C ASN A 210 14.83 14.47 -14.36
N ALA A 211 14.09 13.40 -14.65
CA ALA A 211 13.73 13.03 -16.02
C ALA A 211 12.81 14.07 -16.67
N PHE A 212 11.82 14.57 -15.92
CA PHE A 212 10.86 15.56 -16.40
C PHE A 212 11.49 16.92 -16.70
N ASN A 213 12.46 17.37 -15.92
CA ASN A 213 13.16 18.64 -16.12
C ASN A 213 13.84 18.75 -17.51
N GLU A 214 14.25 17.61 -18.07
CA GLU A 214 14.93 17.53 -19.38
C GLU A 214 13.96 17.36 -20.56
N LEU A 215 12.64 17.35 -20.29
CA LEU A 215 11.63 17.20 -21.35
C LEU A 215 11.14 18.56 -21.86
N LYS A 216 10.94 18.64 -23.16
CA LYS A 216 10.24 19.76 -23.81
C LYS A 216 8.78 19.35 -23.94
N THR A 217 7.92 19.83 -23.05
CA THR A 217 6.49 19.52 -23.04
C THR A 217 5.68 20.67 -22.46
N ASP A 218 4.45 20.81 -22.90
CA ASP A 218 3.44 21.74 -22.37
C ASP A 218 2.70 21.17 -21.15
N LYS A 219 2.86 19.86 -20.90
CA LYS A 219 2.22 19.22 -19.73
C LYS A 219 2.91 19.60 -18.44
N LYS A 220 2.14 19.63 -17.36
CA LYS A 220 2.66 19.80 -16.00
C LYS A 220 3.06 18.43 -15.40
N LEU A 221 3.99 18.44 -14.47
CA LEU A 221 4.22 17.33 -13.55
C LEU A 221 3.50 17.63 -12.24
N VAL A 222 2.54 16.79 -11.85
CA VAL A 222 1.80 16.92 -10.59
C VAL A 222 2.31 15.89 -9.61
N ILE A 223 2.79 16.38 -8.45
CA ILE A 223 3.27 15.58 -7.33
C ILE A 223 2.25 15.70 -6.20
N ALA A 224 1.43 14.67 -6.02
CA ALA A 224 0.45 14.57 -4.96
C ALA A 224 0.94 13.57 -3.91
N GLY A 225 1.20 14.04 -2.71
CA GLY A 225 1.68 13.22 -1.60
C GLY A 225 2.47 14.00 -0.57
N ASP A 226 2.64 13.35 0.57
CA ASP A 226 3.42 13.83 1.69
C ASP A 226 4.00 12.63 2.46
N ALA A 227 4.89 12.87 3.41
CA ALA A 227 5.36 11.84 4.32
C ALA A 227 5.88 12.45 5.62
N ALA A 228 5.42 11.92 6.75
CA ALA A 228 5.93 12.29 8.05
C ALA A 228 7.47 12.04 8.14
N TYR A 229 8.17 12.99 8.72
CA TYR A 229 9.64 12.96 8.91
C TYR A 229 10.46 12.95 7.60
N ALA A 230 9.90 13.43 6.50
CA ALA A 230 10.57 13.49 5.19
C ALA A 230 10.84 14.92 4.69
N ASP A 231 10.75 15.93 5.55
CA ASP A 231 10.85 17.36 5.18
C ASP A 231 12.12 17.67 4.36
N ASN A 232 13.27 17.15 4.77
CA ASN A 232 14.52 17.35 4.04
C ASN A 232 14.47 16.78 2.62
N TYR A 233 13.89 15.61 2.44
CA TYR A 233 13.72 15.00 1.13
C TYR A 233 12.73 15.78 0.28
N ILE A 234 11.58 16.16 0.83
CA ILE A 234 10.55 16.95 0.15
C ILE A 234 11.11 18.32 -0.29
N ASN A 235 11.86 18.99 0.60
CA ASN A 235 12.51 20.25 0.26
C ASN A 235 13.54 20.08 -0.85
N SER A 236 14.31 19.00 -0.85
CA SER A 236 15.27 18.71 -1.93
C SER A 236 14.58 18.46 -3.28
N LEU A 237 13.39 17.83 -3.27
CA LEU A 237 12.59 17.66 -4.47
C LEU A 237 12.10 19.00 -5.02
N LYS A 238 11.56 19.86 -4.15
CA LYS A 238 11.09 21.20 -4.54
C LYS A 238 12.20 22.08 -5.11
N GLN A 239 13.41 22.01 -4.54
CA GLN A 239 14.58 22.76 -5.04
C GLN A 239 15.04 22.30 -6.44
N LYS A 240 14.89 21.03 -6.76
CA LYS A 240 15.27 20.45 -8.07
C LYS A 240 14.20 20.59 -9.14
N ALA A 241 12.97 20.81 -8.74
CA ALA A 241 11.84 20.86 -9.66
C ALA A 241 11.84 22.15 -10.51
N ASN A 242 11.50 22.03 -11.78
CA ASN A 242 11.31 23.18 -12.65
C ASN A 242 9.92 23.82 -12.42
N LYS A 243 9.67 24.98 -13.07
CA LYS A 243 8.43 25.76 -12.95
C LYS A 243 7.16 25.03 -13.40
N ASN A 244 7.28 23.95 -14.17
CA ASN A 244 6.16 23.15 -14.65
C ASN A 244 5.81 22.01 -13.69
N THR A 245 6.50 21.88 -12.56
CA THR A 245 6.21 20.89 -11.52
C THR A 245 5.39 21.51 -10.40
N LEU A 246 4.23 20.90 -10.11
CA LEU A 246 3.28 21.34 -9.09
C LEU A 246 3.26 20.34 -7.93
N PHE A 247 3.52 20.81 -6.70
CA PHE A 247 3.41 20.02 -5.48
C PHE A 247 2.10 20.35 -4.76
N LEU A 248 1.23 19.37 -4.59
CA LEU A 248 -0.09 19.52 -3.96
C LEU A 248 -0.12 19.11 -2.48
N GLY A 249 0.99 18.53 -1.96
CA GLY A 249 1.01 17.98 -0.60
C GLY A 249 0.11 16.73 -0.49
N LEU A 250 -0.37 16.47 0.72
CA LEU A 250 -1.31 15.36 0.96
C LEU A 250 -2.68 15.69 0.35
N VAL A 251 -3.06 14.92 -0.65
CA VAL A 251 -4.36 15.04 -1.33
C VAL A 251 -5.20 13.81 -1.04
N THR A 252 -6.49 14.00 -0.77
CA THR A 252 -7.45 12.93 -0.48
C THR A 252 -8.84 13.26 -1.06
N GLY A 253 -9.73 12.28 -1.07
CA GLY A 253 -11.12 12.46 -1.49
C GLY A 253 -11.25 12.92 -2.95
N GLU A 254 -12.22 13.77 -3.21
CA GLU A 254 -12.64 14.17 -4.56
C GLU A 254 -11.51 14.75 -5.42
N LEU A 255 -10.64 15.59 -4.84
CA LEU A 255 -9.49 16.14 -5.57
C LEU A 255 -8.53 15.03 -6.04
N LEU A 256 -8.26 14.02 -5.19
CA LEU A 256 -7.41 12.88 -5.57
C LEU A 256 -8.08 12.04 -6.68
N GLU A 257 -9.38 11.81 -6.58
CA GLU A 257 -10.16 11.10 -7.59
C GLU A 257 -10.16 11.82 -8.94
N GLU A 258 -10.29 13.16 -8.93
CA GLU A 258 -10.16 13.96 -10.15
C GLU A 258 -8.76 13.91 -10.74
N LEU A 259 -7.71 13.96 -9.89
CA LEU A 259 -6.32 13.85 -10.35
C LEU A 259 -6.05 12.51 -11.04
N PHE A 260 -6.53 11.40 -10.49
CA PHE A 260 -6.43 10.12 -11.17
C PHE A 260 -7.28 10.04 -12.44
N SER A 261 -8.50 10.58 -12.42
CA SER A 261 -9.44 10.49 -13.54
C SER A 261 -9.00 11.24 -14.79
N ASN A 262 -8.18 12.28 -14.63
CA ASN A 262 -7.87 13.24 -15.70
C ASN A 262 -6.39 13.32 -16.05
N ALA A 263 -5.53 12.48 -15.45
CA ALA A 263 -4.12 12.46 -15.79
C ALA A 263 -3.87 11.91 -17.21
N TYR A 264 -2.92 12.48 -17.90
CA TYR A 264 -2.43 11.95 -19.18
C TYR A 264 -1.72 10.62 -18.99
N LEU A 265 -0.85 10.57 -17.97
CA LEU A 265 0.00 9.43 -17.64
C LEU A 265 0.20 9.41 -16.11
N TYR A 266 0.14 8.24 -15.52
CA TYR A 266 0.56 8.01 -14.13
C TYR A 266 1.96 7.42 -14.10
N VAL A 267 2.85 7.93 -13.24
CA VAL A 267 4.23 7.44 -13.14
C VAL A 267 4.57 7.02 -11.72
N LEU A 268 5.06 5.79 -11.55
CA LEU A 268 5.52 5.25 -10.26
C LEU A 268 6.95 4.71 -10.36
N PRO A 269 7.96 5.53 -10.08
CA PRO A 269 9.38 5.15 -10.18
C PRO A 269 9.92 4.53 -8.89
N SER A 270 9.14 3.67 -8.24
CA SER A 270 9.48 3.05 -6.95
C SER A 270 10.65 2.08 -7.07
N GLU A 271 11.58 2.13 -6.10
CA GLU A 271 12.69 1.17 -6.00
C GLU A 271 12.29 -0.14 -5.31
N ILE A 272 11.28 -0.10 -4.46
CA ILE A 272 10.82 -1.23 -3.64
C ILE A 272 9.32 -1.09 -3.39
N GLU A 273 8.59 -2.17 -3.63
CA GLU A 273 7.17 -2.30 -3.32
C GLU A 273 6.88 -3.65 -2.60
N GLY A 274 5.68 -3.79 -2.10
CA GLY A 274 5.09 -5.09 -1.80
C GLY A 274 3.98 -5.38 -2.81
N LEU A 275 3.03 -4.45 -2.87
CA LEU A 275 2.03 -4.26 -3.91
C LEU A 275 1.62 -2.78 -3.81
N SER A 276 1.75 -2.03 -4.89
CA SER A 276 1.44 -0.60 -4.88
C SER A 276 -0.05 -0.35 -5.08
N ILE A 277 -0.73 0.09 -4.02
CA ILE A 277 -2.16 0.45 -4.09
C ILE A 277 -2.36 1.61 -5.08
N SER A 278 -1.50 2.63 -5.05
CA SER A 278 -1.63 3.77 -5.95
C SER A 278 -1.44 3.41 -7.43
N LEU A 279 -0.69 2.34 -7.73
CA LEU A 279 -0.61 1.78 -9.08
C LEU A 279 -1.94 1.11 -9.47
N LEU A 280 -2.50 0.28 -8.58
CA LEU A 280 -3.80 -0.35 -8.83
C LEU A 280 -4.91 0.70 -8.98
N GLU A 281 -4.90 1.76 -8.16
CA GLU A 281 -5.82 2.89 -8.28
C GLU A 281 -5.66 3.59 -9.63
N ALA A 282 -4.44 3.93 -10.03
CA ALA A 282 -4.19 4.57 -11.32
C ALA A 282 -4.73 3.74 -12.49
N MET A 283 -4.46 2.43 -12.49
CA MET A 283 -4.98 1.51 -13.52
C MET A 283 -6.51 1.42 -13.48
N ASN A 284 -7.11 1.43 -12.30
CA ASN A 284 -8.55 1.38 -12.11
C ASN A 284 -9.27 2.66 -12.62
N TYR A 285 -8.64 3.83 -12.49
CA TYR A 285 -9.11 5.07 -13.12
C TYR A 285 -8.91 5.10 -14.64
N GLY A 286 -8.31 4.06 -15.21
CA GLY A 286 -8.04 3.98 -16.65
C GLY A 286 -6.86 4.82 -17.09
N ASN A 287 -5.86 5.05 -16.22
CA ASN A 287 -4.63 5.68 -16.63
C ASN A 287 -3.73 4.72 -17.39
N CYS A 288 -3.06 5.22 -18.42
CA CYS A 288 -1.81 4.63 -18.84
C CYS A 288 -0.79 4.81 -17.70
N VAL A 289 -0.05 3.75 -17.39
CA VAL A 289 0.91 3.76 -16.28
C VAL A 289 2.32 3.46 -16.79
N LEU A 290 3.30 4.19 -16.27
CA LEU A 290 4.73 3.98 -16.49
C LEU A 290 5.40 3.73 -15.14
N VAL A 291 5.98 2.55 -14.94
CA VAL A 291 6.54 2.13 -13.65
C VAL A 291 7.97 1.60 -13.79
N SER A 292 8.74 1.60 -12.71
CA SER A 292 10.01 0.89 -12.66
C SER A 292 9.81 -0.62 -12.84
N ASP A 293 10.76 -1.30 -13.46
CA ASP A 293 10.72 -2.74 -13.78
C ASP A 293 11.02 -3.67 -12.59
N ILE A 294 10.72 -3.22 -11.37
CA ILE A 294 10.82 -4.11 -10.20
C ILE A 294 9.78 -5.24 -10.29
N PRO A 295 10.12 -6.44 -9.78
CA PRO A 295 9.24 -7.61 -9.92
C PRO A 295 7.80 -7.39 -9.44
N GLU A 296 7.62 -6.66 -8.34
CA GLU A 296 6.30 -6.37 -7.78
C GLU A 296 5.45 -5.46 -8.68
N ASN A 297 6.08 -4.50 -9.37
CA ASN A 297 5.38 -3.67 -10.35
C ASN A 297 5.06 -4.46 -11.63
N LEU A 298 5.98 -5.32 -12.09
CA LEU A 298 5.75 -6.19 -13.23
C LEU A 298 4.58 -7.14 -12.98
N GLU A 299 4.49 -7.71 -11.76
CA GLU A 299 3.37 -8.55 -11.35
C GLU A 299 2.03 -7.79 -11.40
N ALA A 300 1.97 -6.60 -10.78
CA ALA A 300 0.77 -5.79 -10.73
C ALA A 300 0.33 -5.31 -12.13
N LEU A 301 1.31 -4.96 -12.97
CA LEU A 301 1.10 -4.46 -14.32
C LEU A 301 0.62 -5.54 -15.29
N ASN A 302 1.20 -6.74 -15.20
CA ASN A 302 0.92 -7.89 -16.06
C ASN A 302 0.83 -7.53 -17.57
N GLY A 303 1.71 -6.66 -18.05
CA GLY A 303 1.74 -6.20 -19.45
C GLY A 303 0.75 -5.08 -19.80
N HIS A 304 -0.08 -4.62 -18.87
CA HIS A 304 -1.10 -3.60 -19.09
C HIS A 304 -0.60 -2.16 -18.81
N GLY A 305 0.67 -1.89 -19.12
CA GLY A 305 1.31 -0.58 -18.98
C GLY A 305 2.74 -0.63 -19.49
N TYR A 306 3.51 0.40 -19.18
CA TYR A 306 4.89 0.54 -19.62
C TYR A 306 5.87 0.51 -18.46
N THR A 307 7.11 0.10 -18.74
CA THR A 307 8.18 0.03 -17.77
C THR A 307 9.42 0.79 -18.22
N PHE A 308 10.24 1.15 -17.26
CA PHE A 308 11.59 1.64 -17.46
C PHE A 308 12.54 0.94 -16.47
N ALA A 309 13.84 0.91 -16.78
CA ALA A 309 14.85 0.28 -15.95
C ALA A 309 14.92 0.96 -14.56
N ASN A 310 14.77 0.18 -13.48
CA ASN A 310 14.76 0.69 -12.12
C ASN A 310 15.99 1.56 -11.81
N LYS A 311 15.76 2.76 -11.22
CA LYS A 311 16.81 3.77 -10.91
C LYS A 311 17.47 4.42 -12.12
N ASP A 312 17.05 4.13 -13.32
CA ASP A 312 17.60 4.74 -14.52
C ASP A 312 16.76 5.95 -14.97
N THR A 313 17.24 7.13 -14.59
CA THR A 313 16.61 8.41 -14.98
C THR A 313 16.62 8.64 -16.49
N LYS A 314 17.64 8.13 -17.22
CA LYS A 314 17.73 8.31 -18.67
C LYS A 314 16.72 7.44 -19.39
N ASP A 315 16.55 6.20 -18.94
CA ASP A 315 15.53 5.31 -19.51
C ASP A 315 14.11 5.81 -19.17
N LEU A 316 13.89 6.30 -17.95
CA LEU A 316 12.63 6.98 -17.59
C LEU A 316 12.37 8.18 -18.51
N GLN A 317 13.36 9.02 -18.76
CA GLN A 317 13.24 10.17 -19.67
C GLN A 317 12.91 9.71 -21.10
N ARG A 318 13.59 8.68 -21.60
CA ARG A 318 13.33 8.08 -22.92
C ARG A 318 11.89 7.61 -23.05
N MET A 319 11.39 6.87 -22.04
CA MET A 319 10.01 6.37 -22.02
C MET A 319 8.98 7.49 -21.90
N LEU A 320 9.23 8.49 -21.07
CA LEU A 320 8.36 9.67 -20.98
C LEU A 320 8.27 10.40 -22.33
N ARG A 321 9.39 10.63 -23.02
CA ARG A 321 9.41 11.26 -24.34
C ARG A 321 8.59 10.44 -25.34
N LEU A 322 8.81 9.13 -25.41
CA LEU A 322 8.08 8.23 -26.29
C LEU A 322 6.56 8.34 -26.08
N LEU A 323 6.12 8.27 -24.81
CA LEU A 323 4.69 8.32 -24.47
C LEU A 323 4.07 9.72 -24.66
N LEU A 324 4.85 10.79 -24.56
CA LEU A 324 4.41 12.14 -24.89
C LEU A 324 4.24 12.36 -26.39
N GLU A 325 5.08 11.75 -27.22
CA GLU A 325 5.03 11.83 -28.69
C GLU A 325 4.01 10.85 -29.31
N ARG A 326 3.72 9.72 -28.63
CA ARG A 326 2.89 8.63 -29.14
C ARG A 326 1.65 8.46 -28.27
N LYS A 327 0.68 9.37 -28.44
CA LYS A 327 -0.62 9.31 -27.70
C LYS A 327 -1.38 8.00 -27.95
N ASP A 328 -1.23 7.41 -29.12
CA ASP A 328 -1.80 6.11 -29.47
C ASP A 328 -1.38 5.00 -28.51
N LEU A 329 -0.10 4.97 -28.09
CA LEU A 329 0.42 4.03 -27.10
C LEU A 329 -0.19 4.27 -25.71
N VAL A 330 -0.43 5.53 -25.35
CA VAL A 330 -1.05 5.89 -24.07
C VAL A 330 -2.50 5.42 -24.04
N ASP A 331 -3.26 5.67 -25.11
CA ASP A 331 -4.68 5.32 -25.18
C ASP A 331 -4.90 3.79 -25.26
N ASP A 332 -4.00 3.03 -25.91
CA ASP A 332 -4.04 1.56 -26.00
C ASP A 332 -4.06 0.87 -24.62
N LYS A 333 -3.34 1.42 -23.64
CA LYS A 333 -3.22 0.76 -22.32
C LYS A 333 -4.34 1.10 -21.34
N LYS A 334 -5.08 2.19 -21.54
CA LYS A 334 -6.06 2.70 -20.58
C LYS A 334 -7.15 1.69 -20.22
N GLU A 335 -7.83 1.15 -21.24
CA GLU A 335 -8.95 0.22 -21.03
C GLU A 335 -8.47 -1.16 -20.52
N SER A 336 -7.40 -1.69 -21.12
CA SER A 336 -6.84 -2.98 -20.74
C SER A 336 -6.31 -2.98 -19.30
N ALA A 337 -5.72 -1.88 -18.82
CA ALA A 337 -5.26 -1.72 -17.46
C ALA A 337 -6.44 -1.76 -16.46
N LYS A 338 -7.52 -1.01 -16.74
CA LYS A 338 -8.72 -1.01 -15.88
C LYS A 338 -9.36 -2.38 -15.79
N LYS A 339 -9.54 -3.05 -16.93
CA LYS A 339 -10.11 -4.40 -16.97
C LYS A 339 -9.28 -5.38 -16.16
N HIS A 340 -7.95 -5.38 -16.36
CA HIS A 340 -7.03 -6.26 -15.63
C HIS A 340 -7.16 -6.13 -14.10
N VAL A 341 -7.17 -4.89 -13.57
CA VAL A 341 -7.22 -4.72 -12.12
C VAL A 341 -8.58 -5.06 -11.52
N LEU A 342 -9.68 -4.78 -12.21
CA LEU A 342 -11.01 -5.17 -11.75
C LEU A 342 -11.18 -6.69 -11.72
N GLU A 343 -10.66 -7.41 -12.70
CA GLU A 343 -10.73 -8.88 -12.75
C GLU A 343 -9.88 -9.56 -11.66
N ASN A 344 -8.75 -8.97 -11.28
CA ASN A 344 -7.76 -9.64 -10.41
C ASN A 344 -7.69 -9.08 -8.99
N TYR A 345 -8.11 -7.83 -8.77
CA TYR A 345 -7.92 -7.12 -7.49
C TYR A 345 -9.23 -6.56 -6.92
N HIS A 346 -10.42 -7.01 -7.35
CA HIS A 346 -11.68 -6.56 -6.76
C HIS A 346 -11.82 -7.03 -5.31
N TRP A 347 -12.29 -6.13 -4.41
CA TRP A 347 -12.35 -6.42 -2.97
C TRP A 347 -13.17 -7.68 -2.63
N ASP A 348 -14.28 -7.94 -3.30
CA ASP A 348 -15.12 -9.11 -2.97
C ASP A 348 -14.34 -10.40 -3.15
N LYS A 349 -13.57 -10.52 -4.25
CA LYS A 349 -12.68 -11.66 -4.49
C LYS A 349 -11.59 -11.79 -3.40
N ILE A 350 -11.03 -10.65 -2.97
CA ILE A 350 -10.01 -10.64 -1.92
C ILE A 350 -10.61 -11.06 -0.57
N VAL A 351 -11.80 -10.60 -0.25
CA VAL A 351 -12.51 -11.00 0.98
C VAL A 351 -12.86 -12.47 0.97
N ASP A 352 -13.29 -13.04 -0.18
CA ASP A 352 -13.50 -14.49 -0.33
C ASP A 352 -12.24 -15.28 0.03
N MET A 353 -11.07 -14.85 -0.47
CA MET A 353 -9.78 -15.49 -0.16
C MET A 353 -9.46 -15.45 1.35
N TYR A 354 -9.74 -14.33 2.04
CA TYR A 354 -9.55 -14.24 3.49
C TYR A 354 -10.51 -15.14 4.25
N GLU A 355 -11.79 -15.12 3.89
CA GLU A 355 -12.82 -15.92 4.56
C GLU A 355 -12.56 -17.41 4.39
N GLU A 356 -12.15 -17.86 3.19
CA GLU A 356 -11.74 -19.23 2.91
C GLU A 356 -10.51 -19.63 3.74
N LEU A 357 -9.47 -18.78 3.79
CA LEU A 357 -8.29 -19.01 4.60
C LEU A 357 -8.67 -19.20 6.07
N TYR A 358 -9.43 -18.26 6.64
CA TYR A 358 -9.82 -18.30 8.05
C TYR A 358 -10.68 -19.53 8.37
N SER A 359 -11.65 -19.83 7.50
CA SER A 359 -12.52 -21.01 7.66
C SER A 359 -11.73 -22.31 7.60
N SER A 360 -10.72 -22.40 6.74
CA SER A 360 -9.84 -23.59 6.63
C SER A 360 -9.01 -23.85 7.89
N MET A 361 -8.76 -22.82 8.69
CA MET A 361 -7.96 -22.92 9.93
C MET A 361 -8.79 -23.41 11.13
N LEU A 362 -10.10 -23.34 11.06
CA LEU A 362 -11.03 -23.68 12.15
C LEU A 362 -11.63 -25.09 11.99
N LYS A 363 -11.46 -25.70 10.84
CA LYS A 363 -11.74 -27.11 10.60
C LYS A 363 -10.63 -27.98 11.19
#